data_2967e0976f9b4e0ab2a0e4513b540155
#
_entry.id   2967e0976f9b4e0ab2a0e4513b540155
#
_cell.length_a   1.000
_cell.length_b   1.000
_cell.length_c   1.000
_cell.angle_alpha   90.00
_cell.angle_beta   90.00
_cell.angle_gamma   90.00
#
_symmetry.space_group_name_H-M   'P 1'
#
loop_
_entity.id
_entity.type
_entity.pdbx_description
1 polymer ?
#
loop_
_entity_poly.entity_id
_entity_poly.type
_entity_poly.pdbx_seq_one_letter_code
_entity_poly.pdbx_strand_id
1 'polypeptide(L)'
;MRFLCLQMGDVALYTELGRFMLGPYGCLVTKAIHEKHTHKEYIGVDACAVNLMRPAMYGAYHHITVAGKEDAPCDHVYDITGSLCENNDKFAIDRMLPKIDMGDYLVIH
;
A
#
# COMPACT_ATOMS: atom_id res chain seq x y z
N MET A 1 -1.93 23.25 -12.38
CA MET A 1 -3.02 23.27 -11.39
C MET A 1 -3.73 24.62 -11.49
N ARG A 2 -4.96 24.67 -12.03
CA ARG A 2 -5.72 25.93 -12.15
C ARG A 2 -6.43 26.16 -10.83
N PHE A 3 -5.99 27.14 -10.07
CA PHE A 3 -6.77 27.65 -8.95
C PHE A 3 -8.00 28.36 -9.50
N LEU A 4 -9.20 27.91 -9.14
CA LEU A 4 -10.41 28.69 -9.29
C LEU A 4 -10.25 29.92 -8.39
N CYS A 5 -10.01 31.07 -8.98
CA CYS A 5 -10.12 32.37 -8.30
C CYS A 5 -11.60 32.58 -7.96
N LEU A 6 -12.04 32.08 -6.83
CA LEU A 6 -13.25 32.58 -6.19
C LEU A 6 -12.95 33.98 -5.72
N GLN A 7 -13.69 34.96 -6.23
CA GLN A 7 -13.63 36.35 -5.74
C GLN A 7 -14.25 36.40 -4.34
N MET A 8 -13.49 35.95 -3.34
CA MET A 8 -13.97 35.85 -1.94
C MET A 8 -13.50 37.01 -1.06
N GLY A 9 -13.03 38.12 -1.66
CA GLY A 9 -12.55 39.25 -0.88
C GLY A 9 -11.30 38.93 -0.04
N ASP A 10 -11.13 39.60 1.07
CA ASP A 10 -10.00 39.43 2.00
C ASP A 10 -10.20 38.23 2.92
N VAL A 11 -10.28 37.01 2.35
CA VAL A 11 -10.40 35.76 3.13
C VAL A 11 -9.06 35.07 3.20
N ALA A 12 -8.57 34.77 4.40
CA ALA A 12 -7.40 33.92 4.62
C ALA A 12 -7.79 32.44 4.52
N LEU A 13 -7.09 31.70 3.68
CA LEU A 13 -7.29 30.26 3.51
C LEU A 13 -6.24 29.49 4.32
N TYR A 14 -6.70 28.65 5.24
CA TYR A 14 -5.86 27.76 6.02
C TYR A 14 -6.14 26.31 5.62
N THR A 15 -5.09 25.50 5.51
CA THR A 15 -5.20 24.07 5.20
C THR A 15 -4.43 23.24 6.23
N GLU A 16 -4.98 22.08 6.59
CA GLU A 16 -4.37 21.13 7.53
C GLU A 16 -4.09 19.79 6.81
N LEU A 17 -3.36 19.86 5.72
CA LEU A 17 -3.06 18.70 4.85
C LEU A 17 -1.85 17.92 5.40
N GLY A 18 -2.00 17.25 6.55
CA GLY A 18 -0.90 16.53 7.23
C GLY A 18 -0.16 15.56 6.32
N ARG A 19 -0.88 14.73 5.56
CA ARG A 19 -0.30 13.76 4.63
C ARG A 19 0.50 14.41 3.49
N PHE A 20 0.13 15.61 3.07
CA PHE A 20 0.84 16.34 2.03
C PHE A 20 2.30 16.62 2.40
N MET A 21 2.56 16.80 3.69
CA MET A 21 3.90 17.14 4.19
C MET A 21 4.88 15.96 4.14
N LEU A 22 4.46 14.77 4.56
CA LEU A 22 5.36 13.63 4.75
C LEU A 22 4.98 12.39 3.94
N GLY A 23 3.74 12.29 3.47
CA GLY A 23 3.26 11.12 2.74
C GLY A 23 4.11 10.69 1.55
N PRO A 24 4.65 11.62 0.73
CA PRO A 24 5.51 11.26 -0.41
C PRO A 24 6.89 10.71 -0.03
N TYR A 25 7.28 10.83 1.24
CA TYR A 25 8.63 10.50 1.71
C TYR A 25 8.65 9.28 2.65
N GLY A 26 7.50 8.72 2.96
CA GLY A 26 7.36 7.55 3.84
C GLY A 26 7.00 6.29 3.08
N CYS A 27 7.47 5.14 3.56
CA CYS A 27 7.05 3.82 3.09
C CYS A 27 6.97 2.85 4.27
N LEU A 28 6.17 1.80 4.11
CA LEU A 28 6.17 0.65 5.00
C LEU A 28 6.99 -0.47 4.36
N VAL A 29 8.06 -0.89 5.04
CA VAL A 29 8.84 -2.06 4.64
C VAL A 29 8.38 -3.26 5.45
N THR A 30 8.04 -4.34 4.77
CA THR A 30 7.54 -5.57 5.40
C THR A 30 8.10 -6.80 4.70
N LYS A 31 8.15 -7.92 5.41
CA LYS A 31 8.73 -9.17 4.93
C LYS A 31 7.65 -10.18 4.59
N ALA A 32 7.78 -10.87 3.47
CA ALA A 32 6.96 -12.03 3.13
C ALA A 32 7.31 -13.20 4.07
N ILE A 33 6.35 -13.60 4.91
CA ILE A 33 6.54 -14.65 5.92
C ILE A 33 5.66 -15.87 5.70
N HIS A 34 4.66 -15.77 4.82
CA HIS A 34 3.74 -16.84 4.53
C HIS A 34 3.25 -16.78 3.09
N GLU A 35 3.10 -17.94 2.46
CA GLU A 35 2.54 -18.12 1.13
C GLU A 35 1.39 -19.11 1.20
N LYS A 36 0.28 -18.80 0.54
CA LYS A 36 -0.88 -19.69 0.50
C LYS A 36 -1.50 -19.69 -0.90
N HIS A 37 -1.59 -20.88 -1.46
CA HIS A 37 -2.20 -21.15 -2.76
C HIS A 37 -3.56 -21.82 -2.56
N THR A 38 -4.64 -21.13 -2.97
CA THR A 38 -6.00 -21.68 -2.95
C THR A 38 -6.70 -21.28 -4.26
N HIS A 39 -7.91 -20.71 -4.19
CA HIS A 39 -8.56 -20.09 -5.34
C HIS A 39 -7.88 -18.78 -5.78
N LYS A 40 -7.01 -18.23 -4.93
CA LYS A 40 -6.12 -17.09 -5.16
C LYS A 40 -4.74 -17.39 -4.59
N GLU A 41 -3.79 -16.57 -5.02
CA GLU A 41 -2.44 -16.55 -4.48
C GLU A 41 -2.37 -15.49 -3.37
N TYR A 42 -1.96 -15.88 -2.18
CA TYR A 42 -1.83 -15.00 -1.02
C TYR A 42 -0.39 -14.93 -0.54
N ILE A 43 0.08 -13.74 -0.27
CA ILE A 43 1.35 -13.50 0.42
C ILE A 43 1.04 -12.84 1.76
N GLY A 44 1.33 -13.54 2.84
CA GLY A 44 1.24 -13.01 4.21
C GLY A 44 2.54 -12.31 4.58
N VAL A 45 2.41 -11.11 5.15
CA VAL A 45 3.54 -10.29 5.59
C VAL A 45 3.55 -10.11 7.10
N ASP A 46 4.70 -9.72 7.66
CA ASP A 46 4.89 -9.47 9.10
C ASP A 46 4.34 -8.12 9.58
N ALA A 47 3.79 -7.30 8.68
CA ALA A 47 3.02 -6.11 9.02
C ALA A 47 1.51 -6.41 9.05
N CYS A 48 0.72 -5.46 9.52
CA CYS A 48 -0.74 -5.56 9.52
C CYS A 48 -1.39 -4.18 9.32
N ALA A 49 -2.71 -4.15 9.24
CA ALA A 49 -3.48 -2.92 9.05
C ALA A 49 -3.20 -1.83 10.10
N VAL A 50 -2.73 -2.20 11.30
CA VAL A 50 -2.33 -1.22 12.33
C VAL A 50 -1.12 -0.39 11.89
N ASN A 51 -0.23 -0.95 11.07
CA ASN A 51 0.94 -0.25 10.56
C ASN A 51 0.59 0.70 9.40
N LEU A 52 -0.41 0.32 8.58
CA LEU A 52 -0.91 1.12 7.47
C LEU A 52 -2.41 0.84 7.26
N MET A 53 -3.27 1.65 7.88
CA MET A 53 -4.71 1.41 7.93
C MET A 53 -5.44 1.69 6.61
N ARG A 54 -4.91 2.57 5.77
CA ARG A 54 -5.64 3.10 4.62
C ARG A 54 -6.14 2.06 3.60
N PRO A 55 -5.37 1.04 3.23
CA PRO A 55 -5.88 0.00 2.35
C PRO A 55 -7.07 -0.74 2.95
N ALA A 56 -6.98 -1.14 4.23
CA ALA A 56 -8.00 -1.91 4.92
C ALA A 56 -9.30 -1.10 5.16
N MET A 57 -9.18 0.17 5.54
CA MET A 57 -10.32 1.00 5.93
C MET A 57 -10.99 1.71 4.76
N TYR A 58 -10.21 2.11 3.76
CA TYR A 58 -10.70 2.99 2.69
C TYR A 58 -10.52 2.39 1.29
N GLY A 59 -9.99 1.17 1.18
CA GLY A 59 -9.63 0.59 -0.12
C GLY A 59 -8.57 1.43 -0.86
N ALA A 60 -7.74 2.18 -0.11
CA ALA A 60 -6.77 3.08 -0.73
C ALA A 60 -5.67 2.29 -1.45
N TYR A 61 -5.37 2.72 -2.66
CA TYR A 61 -4.23 2.20 -3.40
C TYR A 61 -2.92 2.69 -2.80
N HIS A 62 -2.01 1.75 -2.55
CA HIS A 62 -0.61 2.01 -2.28
C HIS A 62 0.22 1.20 -3.27
N HIS A 63 1.21 1.83 -3.88
CA HIS A 63 2.12 1.12 -4.76
C HIS A 63 3.00 0.17 -3.95
N ILE A 64 3.22 -1.04 -4.48
CA ILE A 64 4.04 -2.06 -3.82
C ILE A 64 5.15 -2.44 -4.77
N THR A 65 6.38 -2.43 -4.28
CA THR A 65 7.54 -2.97 -4.97
C THR A 65 8.15 -4.11 -4.16
N VAL A 66 8.79 -5.06 -4.85
CA VAL A 66 9.53 -6.15 -4.22
C VAL A 66 11.00 -5.81 -4.32
N ALA A 67 11.65 -5.62 -3.18
CA ALA A 67 13.04 -5.18 -3.11
C ALA A 67 13.97 -6.17 -3.83
N GLY A 68 14.79 -5.63 -4.73
CA GLY A 68 15.70 -6.42 -5.55
C GLY A 68 15.06 -7.12 -6.76
N LYS A 69 13.76 -6.90 -7.00
CA LYS A 69 13.01 -7.44 -8.14
C LYS A 69 12.28 -6.35 -8.93
N GLU A 70 12.76 -5.11 -8.86
CA GLU A 70 12.11 -3.94 -9.46
C GLU A 70 11.99 -4.04 -10.98
N ASP A 71 12.97 -4.69 -11.63
CA ASP A 71 12.99 -4.91 -13.09
C ASP A 71 12.41 -6.26 -13.52
N ALA A 72 11.91 -7.08 -12.58
CA ALA A 72 11.34 -8.37 -12.89
C ALA A 72 9.92 -8.22 -13.48
N PRO A 73 9.47 -9.16 -14.34
CA PRO A 73 8.12 -9.10 -14.90
C PRO A 73 7.07 -9.22 -13.79
N CYS A 74 6.06 -8.35 -13.82
CA CYS A 74 4.88 -8.43 -12.95
C CYS A 74 3.84 -9.37 -13.57
N ASP A 75 4.07 -10.67 -13.44
CA ASP A 75 3.27 -11.73 -14.08
C ASP A 75 2.49 -12.62 -13.10
N HIS A 76 2.57 -12.30 -11.80
CA HIS A 76 1.82 -12.97 -10.75
C HIS A 76 0.76 -12.04 -10.17
N VAL A 77 -0.39 -12.60 -9.79
CA VAL A 77 -1.49 -11.87 -9.17
C VAL A 77 -1.64 -12.30 -7.72
N TYR A 78 -1.42 -11.39 -6.80
CA TYR A 78 -1.44 -11.67 -5.37
C TYR A 78 -2.45 -10.82 -4.60
N ASP A 79 -3.03 -11.40 -3.55
CA ASP A 79 -3.54 -10.65 -2.40
C ASP A 79 -2.42 -10.56 -1.36
N ILE A 80 -2.03 -9.37 -0.95
CA ILE A 80 -1.04 -9.14 0.11
C ILE A 80 -1.78 -8.95 1.43
N THR A 81 -1.58 -9.88 2.37
CA THR A 81 -2.33 -9.95 3.62
C THR A 81 -1.44 -9.66 4.82
N GLY A 82 -2.01 -9.00 5.81
CA GLY A 82 -1.35 -8.81 7.10
C GLY A 82 -1.48 -10.01 8.03
N SER A 83 -1.04 -9.83 9.27
CA SER A 83 -0.94 -10.88 10.29
C SER A 83 -2.13 -10.96 11.25
N LEU A 84 -3.15 -10.10 11.09
CA LEU A 84 -4.35 -10.11 11.93
C LEU A 84 -5.35 -11.18 11.49
N CYS A 85 -6.11 -11.71 12.44
CA CYS A 85 -7.26 -12.57 12.17
C CYS A 85 -8.47 -11.71 11.75
N GLU A 86 -8.33 -11.00 10.62
CA GLU A 86 -9.30 -10.05 10.10
C GLU A 86 -9.32 -10.09 8.57
N ASN A 87 -10.52 -10.26 7.98
CA ASN A 87 -10.67 -10.38 6.52
C ASN A 87 -10.17 -9.15 5.75
N ASN A 88 -10.27 -7.97 6.36
CA ASN A 88 -9.87 -6.71 5.74
C ASN A 88 -8.39 -6.35 5.96
N ASP A 89 -7.64 -7.20 6.68
CA ASP A 89 -6.20 -6.98 6.88
C ASP A 89 -5.41 -7.31 5.62
N LYS A 90 -5.61 -6.45 4.60
CA LYS A 90 -5.00 -6.57 3.28
C LYS A 90 -4.40 -5.25 2.84
N PHE A 91 -3.17 -5.32 2.35
CA PHE A 91 -2.48 -4.18 1.73
C PHE A 91 -2.78 -4.06 0.24
N ALA A 92 -3.09 -5.18 -0.42
CA ALA A 92 -3.47 -5.23 -1.82
C ALA A 92 -4.38 -6.43 -2.10
N ILE A 93 -5.22 -6.29 -3.11
CA ILE A 93 -6.11 -7.34 -3.63
C ILE A 93 -5.90 -7.40 -5.13
N ASP A 94 -5.76 -8.62 -5.68
CA ASP A 94 -5.57 -8.90 -7.10
C ASP A 94 -4.47 -8.01 -7.72
N ARG A 95 -3.34 -7.87 -7.01
CA ARG A 95 -2.24 -7.03 -7.43
C ARG A 95 -1.25 -7.81 -8.30
N MET A 96 -0.99 -7.29 -9.51
CA MET A 96 0.09 -7.81 -10.36
C MET A 96 1.44 -7.36 -9.82
N LEU A 97 2.28 -8.33 -9.47
CA LEU A 97 3.61 -8.13 -8.89
C LEU A 97 4.60 -9.15 -9.49
N PRO A 98 5.90 -8.92 -9.35
CA PRO A 98 6.90 -9.96 -9.61
C PRO A 98 6.67 -11.16 -8.69
N LYS A 99 7.21 -12.32 -9.07
CA LYS A 99 7.19 -13.49 -8.19
C LYS A 99 7.79 -13.15 -6.83
N ILE A 100 7.00 -13.39 -5.78
CA ILE A 100 7.41 -13.16 -4.40
C ILE A 100 7.79 -14.52 -3.79
N ASP A 101 8.98 -14.60 -3.22
CA ASP A 101 9.44 -15.76 -2.48
C ASP A 101 9.43 -15.45 -0.97
N MET A 102 9.36 -16.52 -0.16
CA MET A 102 9.43 -16.37 1.30
C MET A 102 10.73 -15.70 1.71
N GLY A 103 10.62 -14.64 2.48
CA GLY A 103 11.76 -13.85 2.95
C GLY A 103 12.02 -12.58 2.14
N ASP A 104 11.35 -12.40 1.00
CA ASP A 104 11.42 -11.14 0.25
C ASP A 104 10.89 -9.96 1.05
N TYR A 105 11.45 -8.79 0.80
CA TYR A 105 10.95 -7.55 1.37
C TYR A 105 10.05 -6.82 0.37
N LEU A 106 8.89 -6.41 0.84
CA LEU A 106 7.94 -5.57 0.12
C LEU A 106 8.04 -4.15 0.66
N VAL A 107 8.08 -3.19 -0.24
CA VAL A 107 8.04 -1.77 0.07
C VAL A 107 6.68 -1.22 -0.38
N ILE A 108 5.89 -0.76 0.57
CA ILE A 108 4.55 -0.18 0.35
C ILE A 108 4.67 1.33 0.47
N HIS A 109 4.46 2.03 -0.66
CA HIS A 109 4.68 3.46 -0.80
C HIS A 109 3.49 4.32 -0.40
#